data_a6055b800a30fe0ee02f9f92f0b2f8a3
#
_entry.id   a6055b800a30fe0ee02f9f92f0b2f8a3
#
_cell.length_a   1.000
_cell.length_b   1.000
_cell.length_c   1.000
_cell.angle_alpha   90.00
_cell.angle_beta   90.00
_cell.angle_gamma   90.00
#
_symmetry.space_group_name_H-M   'P 1'
#
loop_
_entity.id
_entity.type
_entity.pdbx_description
1 polymer ?
#
loop_
_entity_poly.entity_id
_entity_poly.type
_entity_poly.pdbx_seq_one_letter_code
_entity_poly.pdbx_strand_id
1 'polypeptide(L)'
;MTLAVPCGLQVVSRGKSPFAVLPFLSGGMIRVTMAVGVTAAILLSTGTAFGQAQTPSLGKRSAILRALPVTKFYDTPHPLLAGKPGELIRSESFEEYELPLSVSAVRIVYHSRSATGEDVATSGVVLIPYGKNPPAGGWPVIAWAHGTTGVARSCAPSLSRNVGHGPFLSMYVNLGYAVVATDYAGLGTNFRNAFLDGPSNATDVINSVPAARAAVPQLGARWIVMGEAEGGLTAAAVAEKENGIRDPGYLGSIAISALMGAKEIYENSTQGPSSLMLASLAYGIKTVYPQFQVTDMLTEKALALYHNAEQICLESGSMAEPSPAEMVKPGWESNEFVRQYFERNRLGQTRAYGPILAISGDADQAIVATLTAQVIARMCKQGDRVQWERYPNLNPGSVIGDSVREQIAWIEARFAGRPTTTNCP
;
A
#
# COMPACT_ATOMS: atom_id res chain seq x y z
N MET A 1 -27.20 39.75 45.37
CA MET A 1 -27.10 41.01 44.63
C MET A 1 -26.88 40.63 43.16
N THR A 2 -27.96 40.81 42.42
CA THR A 2 -28.17 40.52 41.01
C THR A 2 -27.51 41.59 40.16
N LEU A 3 -26.92 41.27 39.03
CA LEU A 3 -27.02 42.06 37.82
C LEU A 3 -26.68 41.24 36.56
N ALA A 4 -27.54 41.37 35.59
CA ALA A 4 -27.72 40.62 34.40
C ALA A 4 -26.88 41.10 33.19
N VAL A 5 -26.70 40.21 32.25
CA VAL A 5 -26.21 40.39 30.88
C VAL A 5 -27.24 41.09 29.99
N PRO A 6 -26.86 41.77 28.91
CA PRO A 6 -27.50 41.32 27.66
C PRO A 6 -26.58 41.03 26.46
N CYS A 7 -27.10 40.12 25.74
CA CYS A 7 -26.89 39.58 24.42
C CYS A 7 -26.87 40.66 23.30
N GLY A 8 -26.03 40.44 22.27
CA GLY A 8 -26.03 41.19 21.04
C GLY A 8 -25.48 40.37 19.89
N LEU A 9 -26.36 39.63 19.22
CA LEU A 9 -26.11 39.03 17.90
C LEU A 9 -26.11 40.14 16.83
N GLN A 10 -25.07 40.23 16.01
CA GLN A 10 -25.13 40.86 14.71
C GLN A 10 -24.80 39.85 13.60
N VAL A 11 -25.84 39.53 12.85
CA VAL A 11 -25.77 38.83 11.56
C VAL A 11 -25.44 39.86 10.50
N VAL A 12 -24.33 39.69 9.80
CA VAL A 12 -24.00 40.47 8.59
C VAL A 12 -24.19 39.57 7.38
N SER A 13 -25.26 39.78 6.66
CA SER A 13 -25.51 39.27 5.32
C SER A 13 -24.78 40.14 4.28
N ARG A 14 -23.96 39.50 3.43
CA ARG A 14 -23.50 40.05 2.13
C ARG A 14 -23.72 38.94 1.14
N GLY A 15 -24.53 39.06 0.11
CA GLY A 15 -24.59 40.07 -0.92
C GLY A 15 -24.36 39.28 -2.22
N LYS A 16 -25.48 38.93 -2.93
CA LYS A 16 -25.49 38.23 -4.23
C LYS A 16 -24.92 39.13 -5.31
N SER A 17 -24.00 38.65 -6.13
CA SER A 17 -23.65 39.22 -7.44
C SER A 17 -24.34 38.44 -8.56
N PRO A 18 -24.92 39.09 -9.58
CA PRO A 18 -25.62 38.41 -10.66
C PRO A 18 -24.68 38.10 -11.82
N PHE A 19 -24.64 36.88 -12.25
CA PHE A 19 -24.11 36.55 -13.58
C PHE A 19 -25.24 36.64 -14.62
N ALA A 20 -25.01 37.44 -15.64
CA ALA A 20 -25.90 37.63 -16.79
C ALA A 20 -25.91 36.38 -17.67
N VAL A 21 -27.12 35.94 -17.99
CA VAL A 21 -27.37 34.88 -18.98
C VAL A 21 -27.57 35.57 -20.33
N LEU A 22 -26.74 35.21 -21.32
CA LEU A 22 -26.95 35.57 -22.72
C LEU A 22 -27.74 34.44 -23.42
N PRO A 23 -28.70 34.78 -24.28
CA PRO A 23 -29.53 33.78 -24.95
C PRO A 23 -28.82 33.22 -26.22
N PHE A 24 -28.87 31.90 -26.35
CA PHE A 24 -28.46 31.18 -27.59
C PHE A 24 -29.58 31.31 -28.65
N LEU A 25 -29.21 31.83 -29.81
CA LEU A 25 -30.03 31.87 -31.00
C LEU A 25 -30.05 30.49 -31.69
N SER A 26 -31.25 30.06 -32.01
CA SER A 26 -31.55 28.86 -32.82
C SER A 26 -31.16 29.08 -34.29
N GLY A 27 -30.42 28.17 -34.88
CA GLY A 27 -30.08 28.16 -36.31
C GLY A 27 -30.09 26.78 -36.92
N GLY A 28 -31.07 26.51 -37.73
CA GLY A 28 -31.21 25.77 -38.98
C GLY A 28 -30.50 24.40 -39.14
N MET A 29 -31.31 23.34 -39.21
CA MET A 29 -30.93 22.05 -39.75
C MET A 29 -30.82 22.11 -41.28
N ILE A 30 -29.68 21.81 -41.86
CA ILE A 30 -29.53 21.44 -43.27
C ILE A 30 -29.30 19.92 -43.34
N ARG A 31 -30.29 19.22 -43.90
CA ARG A 31 -30.16 17.81 -44.25
C ARG A 31 -29.50 17.75 -45.64
N VAL A 32 -28.34 17.10 -45.75
CA VAL A 32 -27.74 16.67 -47.02
C VAL A 32 -27.86 15.15 -47.08
N THR A 33 -28.68 14.68 -48.02
CA THR A 33 -28.86 13.26 -48.31
C THR A 33 -27.88 12.92 -49.45
N MET A 34 -26.83 12.14 -49.17
CA MET A 34 -26.01 11.51 -50.22
C MET A 34 -26.39 10.02 -50.32
N ALA A 35 -26.92 9.66 -51.46
CA ALA A 35 -27.10 8.28 -51.88
C ALA A 35 -25.77 7.78 -52.46
N VAL A 36 -25.22 6.71 -51.89
CA VAL A 36 -24.05 5.99 -52.47
C VAL A 36 -24.52 4.58 -52.84
N GLY A 37 -24.51 4.31 -54.12
CA GLY A 37 -24.83 2.99 -54.68
C GLY A 37 -23.75 1.96 -54.33
N VAL A 38 -24.17 0.79 -53.86
CA VAL A 38 -23.30 -0.35 -53.58
C VAL A 38 -23.26 -1.26 -54.81
N THR A 39 -22.11 -1.34 -55.47
CA THR A 39 -21.80 -2.39 -56.46
C THR A 39 -21.01 -3.47 -55.72
N ALA A 40 -21.61 -4.65 -55.53
CA ALA A 40 -20.96 -5.81 -54.94
C ALA A 40 -20.06 -6.49 -55.98
N ALA A 41 -18.76 -6.48 -55.74
CA ALA A 41 -17.80 -7.36 -56.42
C ALA A 41 -17.38 -8.47 -55.42
N ILE A 42 -17.77 -9.70 -55.74
CA ILE A 42 -17.35 -10.90 -55.00
C ILE A 42 -15.96 -11.28 -55.48
N LEU A 43 -14.95 -11.07 -54.68
CA LEU A 43 -13.62 -11.65 -54.84
C LEU A 43 -13.43 -12.76 -53.83
N LEU A 44 -13.42 -14.00 -54.27
CA LEU A 44 -12.96 -15.15 -53.49
C LEU A 44 -11.45 -15.02 -53.30
N SER A 45 -11.00 -14.69 -52.11
CA SER A 45 -9.60 -14.76 -51.68
C SER A 45 -9.44 -15.91 -50.67
N THR A 46 -8.65 -16.90 -51.04
CA THR A 46 -8.14 -17.96 -50.16
C THR A 46 -7.28 -17.33 -49.08
N GLY A 47 -7.84 -17.20 -47.87
CA GLY A 47 -7.15 -16.61 -46.73
C GLY A 47 -6.26 -17.63 -46.07
N THR A 48 -4.94 -17.43 -46.16
CA THR A 48 -3.98 -17.97 -45.19
C THR A 48 -4.23 -17.32 -43.84
N ALA A 49 -4.55 -18.15 -42.84
CA ALA A 49 -4.74 -17.69 -41.47
C ALA A 49 -3.40 -17.17 -40.88
N PHE A 50 -3.17 -15.87 -40.97
CA PHE A 50 -2.20 -15.22 -40.10
C PHE A 50 -2.84 -15.07 -38.71
N GLY A 51 -2.24 -15.76 -37.74
CA GLY A 51 -2.63 -15.62 -36.34
C GLY A 51 -2.60 -14.16 -35.93
N GLN A 52 -3.76 -13.60 -35.60
CA GLN A 52 -3.85 -12.25 -35.03
C GLN A 52 -3.18 -12.26 -33.67
N ALA A 53 -1.99 -11.70 -33.60
CA ALA A 53 -1.38 -11.34 -32.32
C ALA A 53 -2.33 -10.34 -31.63
N GLN A 54 -2.97 -10.77 -30.55
CA GLN A 54 -3.83 -9.90 -29.75
C GLN A 54 -3.01 -8.74 -29.20
N THR A 55 -3.29 -7.53 -29.66
CA THR A 55 -2.71 -6.31 -29.07
C THR A 55 -3.19 -6.20 -27.61
N PRO A 56 -2.27 -6.05 -26.63
CA PRO A 56 -2.66 -5.89 -25.23
C PRO A 56 -3.61 -4.71 -25.07
N SER A 57 -4.57 -4.82 -24.13
CA SER A 57 -5.49 -3.73 -23.79
C SER A 57 -4.71 -2.48 -23.34
N LEU A 58 -5.30 -1.29 -23.49
CA LEU A 58 -4.65 -0.01 -23.09
C LEU A 58 -4.14 -0.03 -21.66
N GLY A 59 -4.83 -0.69 -20.71
CA GLY A 59 -4.40 -0.84 -19.33
C GLY A 59 -3.12 -1.68 -19.19
N LYS A 60 -3.01 -2.80 -19.92
CA LYS A 60 -1.78 -3.63 -19.93
C LYS A 60 -0.59 -2.89 -20.53
N ARG A 61 -0.80 -2.10 -21.58
CA ARG A 61 0.26 -1.26 -22.16
C ARG A 61 0.73 -0.19 -21.18
N SER A 62 -0.19 0.44 -20.43
CA SER A 62 0.15 1.46 -19.42
C SER A 62 0.96 0.89 -18.26
N ALA A 63 0.61 -0.30 -17.76
CA ALA A 63 1.34 -0.98 -16.69
C ALA A 63 2.76 -1.39 -17.13
N ILE A 64 2.90 -1.98 -18.33
CA ILE A 64 4.20 -2.39 -18.89
C ILE A 64 5.11 -1.16 -19.11
N LEU A 65 4.55 -0.04 -19.57
CA LEU A 65 5.31 1.20 -19.80
C LEU A 65 5.80 1.86 -18.49
N ARG A 66 5.19 1.54 -17.35
CA ARG A 66 5.57 2.07 -16.04
C ARG A 66 6.55 1.19 -15.28
N ALA A 67 6.77 -0.05 -15.68
CA ALA A 67 7.70 -0.95 -15.04
C ALA A 67 9.15 -0.63 -15.41
N LEU A 68 10.02 -0.62 -14.43
CA LEU A 68 11.46 -0.58 -14.59
C LEU A 68 12.02 -2.01 -14.61
N PRO A 69 13.13 -2.27 -15.32
CA PRO A 69 13.73 -3.59 -15.30
C PRO A 69 14.34 -3.93 -13.94
N VAL A 70 14.27 -5.20 -13.56
CA VAL A 70 15.05 -5.71 -12.43
C VAL A 70 16.51 -5.73 -12.85
N THR A 71 17.32 -4.85 -12.26
CA THR A 71 18.75 -4.73 -12.57
C THR A 71 19.59 -5.50 -11.54
N LYS A 72 20.91 -5.61 -11.81
CA LYS A 72 21.88 -6.19 -10.85
C LYS A 72 21.91 -5.47 -9.50
N PHE A 73 21.37 -4.26 -9.41
CA PHE A 73 21.24 -3.55 -8.14
C PHE A 73 20.43 -4.36 -7.12
N TYR A 74 19.42 -5.10 -7.57
CA TYR A 74 18.54 -5.91 -6.72
C TYR A 74 19.07 -7.33 -6.48
N ASP A 75 20.12 -7.76 -7.18
CA ASP A 75 20.69 -9.10 -7.02
C ASP A 75 21.58 -9.16 -5.78
N THR A 76 21.44 -10.20 -5.00
CA THR A 76 22.27 -10.49 -3.84
C THR A 76 22.90 -11.87 -3.97
N PRO A 77 24.10 -12.10 -3.41
CA PRO A 77 24.69 -13.44 -3.41
C PRO A 77 23.80 -14.43 -2.66
N HIS A 78 23.90 -15.69 -3.03
CA HIS A 78 23.23 -16.76 -2.32
C HIS A 78 24.26 -17.85 -1.93
N PRO A 79 24.54 -18.10 -0.64
CA PRO A 79 23.92 -17.44 0.53
C PRO A 79 24.31 -15.96 0.67
N LEU A 80 23.41 -15.19 1.29
CA LEU A 80 23.66 -13.77 1.61
C LEU A 80 24.84 -13.71 2.61
N LEU A 81 25.74 -12.75 2.42
CA LEU A 81 26.74 -12.44 3.43
C LEU A 81 26.02 -11.97 4.69
N ALA A 82 26.40 -12.54 5.85
CA ALA A 82 25.72 -12.26 7.10
C ALA A 82 25.79 -10.79 7.46
N GLY A 83 24.66 -10.18 7.86
CA GLY A 83 24.52 -8.80 8.27
C GLY A 83 23.57 -8.61 9.43
N LYS A 84 23.67 -7.44 10.07
CA LYS A 84 22.74 -7.05 11.14
C LYS A 84 21.43 -6.54 10.53
N PRO A 85 20.28 -6.76 11.19
CA PRO A 85 19.03 -6.13 10.76
C PRO A 85 19.19 -4.62 10.60
N GLY A 86 18.78 -4.08 9.46
CA GLY A 86 18.93 -2.66 9.13
C GLY A 86 20.31 -2.22 8.63
N GLU A 87 21.26 -3.14 8.49
CA GLU A 87 22.54 -2.84 7.87
C GLU A 87 22.40 -2.64 6.36
N LEU A 88 22.93 -1.53 5.85
CA LEU A 88 22.87 -1.19 4.43
C LEU A 88 23.82 -2.10 3.63
N ILE A 89 23.32 -2.78 2.62
CA ILE A 89 24.13 -3.58 1.69
C ILE A 89 24.67 -2.69 0.57
N ARG A 90 23.79 -1.86 -0.03
CA ARG A 90 24.16 -0.90 -1.08
C ARG A 90 23.09 0.18 -1.25
N SER A 91 23.50 1.29 -1.86
CA SER A 91 22.60 2.34 -2.28
C SER A 91 23.06 2.94 -3.61
N GLU A 92 22.14 3.54 -4.36
CA GLU A 92 22.42 4.32 -5.56
C GLU A 92 21.44 5.49 -5.69
N SER A 93 21.90 6.64 -6.17
CA SER A 93 21.02 7.71 -6.60
C SER A 93 20.31 7.27 -7.88
N PHE A 94 19.01 7.56 -8.01
CA PHE A 94 18.22 7.10 -9.14
C PHE A 94 17.32 8.21 -9.68
N GLU A 95 17.55 8.61 -10.94
CA GLU A 95 16.91 9.77 -11.57
C GLU A 95 15.80 9.41 -12.57
N GLU A 96 15.61 8.10 -12.87
CA GLU A 96 14.65 7.66 -13.88
C GLU A 96 13.20 7.55 -13.37
N TYR A 97 12.95 7.91 -12.09
CA TYR A 97 11.59 7.95 -11.58
C TYR A 97 10.81 9.15 -12.13
N GLU A 98 9.56 8.92 -12.45
CA GLU A 98 8.58 9.96 -12.82
C GLU A 98 8.08 10.69 -11.57
N LEU A 99 8.98 11.41 -10.89
CA LEU A 99 8.72 12.19 -9.70
C LEU A 99 8.87 13.69 -9.98
N PRO A 100 8.26 14.59 -9.18
CA PRO A 100 8.50 16.01 -9.30
C PRO A 100 9.99 16.36 -9.15
N LEU A 101 10.48 17.36 -9.88
CA LEU A 101 11.87 17.83 -9.81
C LEU A 101 12.32 18.29 -8.42
N SER A 102 11.40 18.53 -7.52
CA SER A 102 11.64 18.86 -6.11
C SER A 102 11.97 17.64 -5.23
N VAL A 103 11.99 16.44 -5.79
CA VAL A 103 12.21 15.18 -5.08
C VAL A 103 13.41 14.45 -5.64
N SER A 104 14.34 14.08 -4.79
CA SER A 104 15.46 13.16 -5.11
C SER A 104 15.13 11.76 -4.60
N ALA A 105 15.60 10.75 -5.31
CA ALA A 105 15.42 9.36 -4.94
C ALA A 105 16.76 8.63 -4.80
N VAL A 106 16.86 7.82 -3.74
CA VAL A 106 17.99 6.92 -3.50
C VAL A 106 17.43 5.52 -3.30
N ARG A 107 17.80 4.57 -4.16
CA ARG A 107 17.51 3.15 -3.97
C ARG A 107 18.41 2.58 -2.89
N ILE A 108 17.87 1.67 -2.10
CA ILE A 108 18.61 0.96 -1.05
C ILE A 108 18.35 -0.55 -1.14
N VAL A 109 19.35 -1.34 -0.77
CA VAL A 109 19.23 -2.76 -0.44
C VAL A 109 19.87 -2.94 0.94
N TYR A 110 19.18 -3.64 1.83
CA TYR A 110 19.55 -3.74 3.23
C TYR A 110 19.21 -5.12 3.82
N HIS A 111 19.85 -5.45 4.93
CA HIS A 111 19.59 -6.67 5.69
C HIS A 111 18.29 -6.56 6.49
N SER A 112 17.47 -7.58 6.40
CA SER A 112 16.26 -7.75 7.21
C SER A 112 16.17 -9.17 7.74
N ARG A 113 15.01 -9.56 8.28
CA ARG A 113 14.76 -10.92 8.78
C ARG A 113 13.48 -11.46 8.18
N SER A 114 13.56 -12.69 7.66
CA SER A 114 12.39 -13.44 7.18
C SER A 114 11.43 -13.77 8.32
N ALA A 115 10.26 -14.31 7.97
CA ALA A 115 9.30 -14.84 8.94
C ALA A 115 9.86 -15.93 9.85
N THR A 116 10.91 -16.63 9.40
CA THR A 116 11.62 -17.70 10.13
C THR A 116 12.86 -17.19 10.87
N GLY A 117 13.18 -15.87 10.78
CA GLY A 117 14.33 -15.24 11.43
C GLY A 117 15.64 -15.31 10.63
N GLU A 118 15.62 -15.86 9.43
CA GLU A 118 16.79 -15.92 8.55
C GLU A 118 17.15 -14.53 8.03
N ASP A 119 18.44 -14.33 7.74
CA ASP A 119 18.94 -13.11 7.12
C ASP A 119 18.49 -13.02 5.66
N VAL A 120 17.80 -11.96 5.32
CA VAL A 120 17.29 -11.70 3.96
C VAL A 120 17.66 -10.30 3.51
N ALA A 121 17.85 -10.12 2.21
CA ALA A 121 17.98 -8.80 1.62
C ALA A 121 16.61 -8.26 1.21
N THR A 122 16.38 -7.00 1.55
CA THR A 122 15.17 -6.26 1.21
C THR A 122 15.56 -4.99 0.47
N SER A 123 14.77 -4.56 -0.51
CA SER A 123 15.00 -3.30 -1.24
C SER A 123 13.99 -2.22 -0.85
N GLY A 124 14.26 -1.02 -1.30
CA GLY A 124 13.36 0.12 -1.13
C GLY A 124 13.92 1.40 -1.73
N VAL A 125 13.20 2.51 -1.53
CA VAL A 125 13.54 3.84 -2.02
C VAL A 125 13.45 4.85 -0.89
N VAL A 126 14.43 5.76 -0.83
CA VAL A 126 14.41 6.94 0.04
C VAL A 126 14.13 8.15 -0.83
N LEU A 127 13.06 8.88 -0.53
CA LEU A 127 12.70 10.13 -1.20
C LEU A 127 13.02 11.30 -0.26
N ILE A 128 13.74 12.29 -0.76
CA ILE A 128 14.14 13.48 0.00
C ILE A 128 13.89 14.77 -0.79
N PRO A 129 13.71 15.93 -0.12
CA PRO A 129 13.59 17.20 -0.79
C PRO A 129 14.87 17.55 -1.58
N TYR A 130 14.73 17.80 -2.89
CA TYR A 130 15.84 18.22 -3.74
C TYR A 130 16.16 19.71 -3.54
N GLY A 131 17.45 20.04 -3.50
CA GLY A 131 17.91 21.45 -3.46
C GLY A 131 17.60 22.19 -2.16
N LYS A 132 17.15 21.50 -1.10
CA LYS A 132 16.88 22.08 0.22
C LYS A 132 17.86 21.51 1.25
N ASN A 133 18.22 22.32 2.23
CA ASN A 133 18.95 21.87 3.40
C ASN A 133 18.01 21.23 4.43
N PRO A 134 18.41 20.15 5.11
CA PRO A 134 17.63 19.58 6.18
C PRO A 134 17.51 20.56 7.36
N PRO A 135 16.42 20.49 8.13
CA PRO A 135 16.32 21.22 9.39
C PRO A 135 17.35 20.70 10.41
N ALA A 136 17.54 21.45 11.50
CA ALA A 136 18.36 20.99 12.61
C ALA A 136 17.87 19.62 13.11
N GLY A 137 18.76 18.64 13.18
CA GLY A 137 18.42 17.26 13.54
C GLY A 137 18.05 16.35 12.35
N GLY A 138 18.12 16.84 11.10
CA GLY A 138 17.84 16.09 9.88
C GLY A 138 16.36 16.10 9.47
N TRP A 139 16.08 15.56 8.28
CA TRP A 139 14.71 15.41 7.78
C TRP A 139 13.90 14.48 8.67
N PRO A 140 12.73 14.88 9.18
CA PRO A 140 11.81 13.97 9.86
C PRO A 140 11.35 12.87 8.88
N VAL A 141 11.27 11.61 9.35
CA VAL A 141 11.10 10.45 8.49
C VAL A 141 9.67 9.91 8.56
N ILE A 142 9.09 9.65 7.40
CA ILE A 142 7.90 8.84 7.22
C ILE A 142 8.35 7.51 6.59
N ALA A 143 8.26 6.40 7.34
CA ALA A 143 8.42 5.07 6.78
C ALA A 143 7.11 4.67 6.10
N TRP A 144 7.16 4.47 4.78
CA TRP A 144 5.99 4.10 3.99
C TRP A 144 5.90 2.60 3.83
N ALA A 145 4.77 2.05 4.22
CA ALA A 145 4.37 0.66 4.04
C ALA A 145 3.32 0.61 2.91
N HIS A 146 3.67 0.01 1.78
CA HIS A 146 2.80 -0.03 0.60
C HIS A 146 1.69 -1.08 0.71
N GLY A 147 0.60 -0.87 -0.04
CA GLY A 147 -0.46 -1.85 -0.23
C GLY A 147 -0.04 -3.04 -1.08
N THR A 148 -0.94 -3.97 -1.29
CA THR A 148 -0.67 -5.24 -1.96
C THR A 148 -0.31 -5.05 -3.44
N THR A 149 0.86 -5.53 -3.87
CA THR A 149 1.33 -5.45 -5.27
C THR A 149 1.48 -6.84 -5.92
N GLY A 150 1.59 -7.90 -5.13
CA GLY A 150 1.80 -9.28 -5.58
C GLY A 150 2.92 -9.95 -4.81
N VAL A 151 3.39 -11.11 -5.31
CA VAL A 151 4.49 -11.87 -4.69
C VAL A 151 5.70 -12.00 -5.62
N ALA A 152 5.57 -11.57 -6.87
CA ALA A 152 6.66 -11.63 -7.83
C ALA A 152 7.72 -10.57 -7.54
N ARG A 153 8.96 -10.91 -7.80
CA ARG A 153 10.10 -10.00 -7.65
C ARG A 153 9.91 -8.67 -8.41
N SER A 154 9.28 -8.74 -9.58
CA SER A 154 8.97 -7.57 -10.42
C SER A 154 7.88 -6.65 -9.85
N CYS A 155 7.17 -7.08 -8.80
CA CYS A 155 6.09 -6.31 -8.19
C CYS A 155 6.56 -5.30 -7.12
N ALA A 156 7.87 -5.15 -6.93
CA ALA A 156 8.43 -4.17 -6.01
C ALA A 156 8.03 -2.73 -6.43
N PRO A 157 7.49 -1.91 -5.52
CA PRO A 157 7.19 -0.51 -5.82
C PRO A 157 8.39 0.28 -6.34
N SER A 158 9.62 -0.04 -5.89
CA SER A 158 10.85 0.58 -6.40
C SER A 158 11.16 0.23 -7.87
N LEU A 159 10.47 -0.73 -8.44
CA LEU A 159 10.51 -1.06 -9.89
C LEU A 159 9.38 -0.40 -10.68
N SER A 160 8.54 0.41 -10.05
CA SER A 160 7.58 1.27 -10.74
C SER A 160 8.17 2.68 -10.96
N ARG A 161 8.00 3.26 -12.16
CA ARG A 161 8.49 4.62 -12.45
C ARG A 161 7.96 5.69 -11.50
N ASN A 162 6.79 5.48 -10.91
CA ASN A 162 6.20 6.38 -9.93
C ASN A 162 6.30 5.86 -8.48
N VAL A 163 7.16 4.87 -8.21
CA VAL A 163 7.33 4.29 -6.87
C VAL A 163 6.00 3.81 -6.25
N GLY A 164 5.06 3.35 -7.10
CA GLY A 164 3.70 2.97 -6.71
C GLY A 164 2.79 4.16 -6.37
N HIS A 165 3.18 5.01 -5.45
CA HIS A 165 2.40 6.16 -4.95
C HIS A 165 3.15 7.51 -5.06
N GLY A 166 3.99 7.69 -6.08
CA GLY A 166 4.89 8.84 -6.24
C GLY A 166 4.26 10.22 -6.01
N PRO A 167 3.12 10.57 -6.62
CA PRO A 167 2.46 11.86 -6.39
C PRO A 167 2.07 12.09 -4.93
N PHE A 168 1.52 11.06 -4.27
CA PHE A 168 1.11 11.11 -2.87
C PHE A 168 2.33 11.22 -1.94
N LEU A 169 3.36 10.41 -2.14
CA LEU A 169 4.59 10.45 -1.35
C LEU A 169 5.36 11.77 -1.55
N SER A 170 5.40 12.27 -2.78
CA SER A 170 6.06 13.55 -3.11
C SER A 170 5.42 14.74 -2.40
N MET A 171 4.15 14.68 -2.09
CA MET A 171 3.48 15.71 -1.30
C MET A 171 4.14 15.85 0.09
N TYR A 172 4.38 14.75 0.79
CA TYR A 172 5.06 14.77 2.09
C TYR A 172 6.51 15.24 1.97
N VAL A 173 7.21 14.83 0.90
CA VAL A 173 8.57 15.32 0.65
C VAL A 173 8.58 16.85 0.45
N ASN A 174 7.61 17.39 -0.27
CA ASN A 174 7.48 18.85 -0.46
C ASN A 174 7.15 19.60 0.83
N LEU A 175 6.48 18.95 1.79
CA LEU A 175 6.24 19.46 3.13
C LEU A 175 7.48 19.40 4.05
N GLY A 176 8.57 18.79 3.58
CA GLY A 176 9.84 18.76 4.33
C GLY A 176 10.04 17.47 5.14
N TYR A 177 9.38 16.38 4.77
CA TYR A 177 9.64 15.05 5.30
C TYR A 177 10.53 14.26 4.34
N ALA A 178 11.33 13.34 4.85
CA ALA A 178 11.88 12.27 4.04
C ALA A 178 10.91 11.08 4.07
N VAL A 179 10.77 10.37 2.95
CA VAL A 179 9.97 9.14 2.87
C VAL A 179 10.90 7.96 2.65
N VAL A 180 10.80 6.93 3.49
CA VAL A 180 11.52 5.66 3.35
C VAL A 180 10.49 4.59 2.98
N ALA A 181 10.44 4.21 1.71
CA ALA A 181 9.50 3.25 1.16
C ALA A 181 10.21 1.91 0.95
N THR A 182 9.95 0.93 1.81
CA THR A 182 10.44 -0.45 1.64
C THR A 182 9.61 -1.18 0.59
N ASP A 183 10.22 -2.16 -0.11
CA ASP A 183 9.51 -3.05 -1.03
C ASP A 183 8.97 -4.31 -0.34
N TYR A 184 9.32 -4.59 0.90
CA TYR A 184 9.24 -5.85 1.64
C TYR A 184 10.14 -6.95 1.05
N ALA A 185 10.56 -7.89 1.88
CA ALA A 185 11.40 -9.01 1.45
C ALA A 185 10.74 -9.84 0.35
N GLY A 186 11.52 -10.20 -0.66
CA GLY A 186 11.04 -10.99 -1.81
C GLY A 186 10.44 -10.17 -2.95
N LEU A 187 10.13 -8.89 -2.73
CA LEU A 187 9.86 -7.95 -3.81
C LEU A 187 11.17 -7.22 -4.16
N GLY A 188 11.51 -7.12 -5.44
CA GLY A 188 12.79 -6.60 -5.92
C GLY A 188 13.97 -7.56 -5.77
N THR A 189 14.17 -8.15 -4.62
CA THR A 189 15.27 -9.07 -4.31
C THR A 189 14.96 -10.53 -4.64
N ASN A 190 15.96 -11.41 -4.56
CA ASN A 190 15.84 -12.84 -4.89
C ASN A 190 15.46 -13.72 -3.68
N PHE A 191 14.61 -13.20 -2.80
CA PHE A 191 14.02 -13.94 -1.68
C PHE A 191 12.53 -14.21 -1.94
N ARG A 192 11.84 -14.87 -1.01
CA ARG A 192 10.40 -15.12 -1.10
C ARG A 192 9.62 -14.10 -0.28
N ASN A 193 8.53 -13.59 -0.85
CA ASN A 193 7.64 -12.67 -0.15
C ASN A 193 6.69 -13.43 0.78
N ALA A 194 6.50 -12.94 1.99
CA ALA A 194 5.53 -13.45 2.96
C ALA A 194 4.21 -12.65 2.86
N PHE A 195 3.52 -12.78 1.73
CA PHE A 195 2.33 -12.04 1.34
C PHE A 195 1.32 -11.86 2.48
N LEU A 196 0.94 -10.62 2.82
CA LEU A 196 0.05 -10.28 3.93
C LEU A 196 0.56 -10.74 5.33
N ASP A 197 1.86 -10.98 5.50
CA ASP A 197 2.42 -11.27 6.82
C ASP A 197 2.86 -9.97 7.51
N GLY A 198 1.94 -9.34 8.24
CA GLY A 198 2.18 -8.09 8.94
C GLY A 198 3.45 -8.08 9.81
N PRO A 199 3.73 -9.12 10.60
CA PRO A 199 4.96 -9.21 11.38
C PRO A 199 6.26 -9.20 10.56
N SER A 200 6.30 -9.85 9.39
CA SER A 200 7.48 -9.81 8.49
C SER A 200 7.62 -8.44 7.85
N ASN A 201 6.54 -7.92 7.26
CA ASN A 201 6.54 -6.60 6.63
C ASN A 201 6.90 -5.50 7.63
N ALA A 202 6.43 -5.60 8.89
CA ALA A 202 6.81 -4.67 9.96
C ALA A 202 8.31 -4.74 10.28
N THR A 203 8.91 -5.93 10.22
CA THR A 203 10.37 -6.08 10.38
C THR A 203 11.13 -5.36 9.27
N ASP A 204 10.65 -5.49 8.03
CA ASP A 204 11.26 -4.82 6.87
C ASP A 204 11.14 -3.28 6.98
N VAL A 205 9.99 -2.77 7.40
CA VAL A 205 9.80 -1.33 7.64
C VAL A 205 10.76 -0.81 8.72
N ILE A 206 10.82 -1.49 9.88
CA ILE A 206 11.70 -1.08 10.98
C ILE A 206 13.16 -1.08 10.54
N ASN A 207 13.59 -2.11 9.82
CA ASN A 207 14.97 -2.24 9.34
C ASN A 207 15.30 -1.29 8.19
N SER A 208 14.32 -0.82 7.42
CA SER A 208 14.53 0.17 6.35
C SER A 208 15.01 1.52 6.89
N VAL A 209 14.59 1.91 8.10
CA VAL A 209 14.89 3.23 8.67
C VAL A 209 16.39 3.41 8.97
N PRO A 210 17.09 2.52 9.71
CA PRO A 210 18.53 2.65 9.90
C PRO A 210 19.31 2.50 8.59
N ALA A 211 18.88 1.62 7.66
CA ALA A 211 19.51 1.50 6.36
C ALA A 211 19.39 2.78 5.53
N ALA A 212 18.22 3.41 5.54
CA ALA A 212 18.01 4.69 4.87
C ALA A 212 18.89 5.80 5.46
N ARG A 213 19.06 5.85 6.79
CA ARG A 213 19.98 6.80 7.46
C ARG A 213 21.43 6.56 7.07
N ALA A 214 21.85 5.31 6.89
CA ALA A 214 23.19 4.99 6.41
C ALA A 214 23.41 5.44 4.96
N ALA A 215 22.38 5.31 4.09
CA ALA A 215 22.44 5.74 2.70
C ALA A 215 22.32 7.26 2.55
N VAL A 216 21.52 7.91 3.41
CA VAL A 216 21.19 9.34 3.36
C VAL A 216 21.39 9.94 4.76
N PRO A 217 22.61 10.42 5.09
CA PRO A 217 22.94 10.93 6.44
C PRO A 217 22.15 12.17 6.88
N GLN A 218 21.42 12.81 5.97
CA GLN A 218 20.55 13.96 6.27
C GLN A 218 19.22 13.56 6.94
N LEU A 219 18.91 12.27 7.05
CA LEU A 219 17.70 11.82 7.74
C LEU A 219 17.83 11.94 9.26
N GLY A 220 16.79 12.46 9.89
CA GLY A 220 16.70 12.61 11.34
C GLY A 220 16.44 11.30 12.08
N ALA A 221 16.59 11.36 13.41
CA ALA A 221 16.34 10.20 14.28
C ALA A 221 14.85 9.91 14.50
N ARG A 222 13.97 10.89 14.30
CA ARG A 222 12.53 10.78 14.60
C ARG A 222 11.76 10.30 13.38
N TRP A 223 10.87 9.34 13.59
CA TRP A 223 10.09 8.73 12.51
C TRP A 223 8.70 8.26 12.92
N ILE A 224 7.83 8.18 11.96
CA ILE A 224 6.53 7.49 12.04
C ILE A 224 6.47 6.42 10.94
N VAL A 225 5.56 5.48 11.07
CA VAL A 225 5.15 4.62 9.96
C VAL A 225 3.78 5.04 9.45
N MET A 226 3.58 4.99 8.14
CA MET A 226 2.29 5.20 7.49
C MET A 226 2.11 4.16 6.40
N GLY A 227 0.91 3.57 6.28
CA GLY A 227 0.63 2.60 5.24
C GLY A 227 -0.85 2.48 4.92
N GLU A 228 -1.13 1.91 3.75
CA GLU A 228 -2.47 1.74 3.20
C GLU A 228 -2.71 0.26 2.86
N ALA A 229 -3.92 -0.22 3.04
CA ALA A 229 -4.32 -1.61 2.80
C ALA A 229 -3.38 -2.61 3.52
N GLU A 230 -2.66 -3.51 2.84
CA GLU A 230 -1.63 -4.36 3.45
C GLU A 230 -0.59 -3.54 4.23
N GLY A 231 -0.23 -2.35 3.72
CA GLY A 231 0.66 -1.44 4.41
C GLY A 231 0.09 -0.87 5.71
N GLY A 232 -1.21 -0.73 5.82
CA GLY A 232 -1.83 -0.30 7.06
C GLY A 232 -1.90 -1.41 8.11
N LEU A 233 -2.13 -2.68 7.71
CA LEU A 233 -1.88 -3.85 8.56
C LEU A 233 -0.43 -3.82 9.06
N THR A 234 0.52 -3.59 8.15
CA THR A 234 1.95 -3.48 8.46
C THR A 234 2.24 -2.34 9.44
N ALA A 235 1.65 -1.15 9.25
CA ALA A 235 1.84 -0.01 10.14
C ALA A 235 1.34 -0.30 11.58
N ALA A 236 0.24 -1.02 11.72
CA ALA A 236 -0.24 -1.47 13.03
C ALA A 236 0.68 -2.54 13.64
N ALA A 237 1.17 -3.48 12.83
CA ALA A 237 2.13 -4.50 13.28
C ALA A 237 3.49 -3.89 13.69
N VAL A 238 3.92 -2.77 13.06
CA VAL A 238 5.09 -2.00 13.52
C VAL A 238 4.86 -1.49 14.94
N ALA A 239 3.68 -0.92 15.24
CA ALA A 239 3.38 -0.43 16.57
C ALA A 239 3.41 -1.56 17.63
N GLU A 240 2.92 -2.76 17.29
CA GLU A 240 2.99 -3.93 18.17
C GLU A 240 4.44 -4.41 18.38
N LYS A 241 5.28 -4.45 17.32
CA LYS A 241 6.69 -4.81 17.43
C LYS A 241 7.51 -3.79 18.22
N GLU A 242 7.22 -2.51 18.06
CA GLU A 242 7.88 -1.43 18.79
C GLU A 242 7.65 -1.52 20.30
N ASN A 243 6.63 -2.24 20.78
CA ASN A 243 6.48 -2.51 22.21
C ASN A 243 7.66 -3.31 22.81
N GLY A 244 8.28 -4.16 22.03
CA GLY A 244 9.50 -4.88 22.41
C GLY A 244 10.79 -4.13 22.12
N ILE A 245 10.83 -3.33 21.06
CA ILE A 245 12.02 -2.60 20.58
C ILE A 245 12.18 -1.28 21.34
N ARG A 246 11.11 -0.48 21.40
CA ARG A 246 11.05 0.83 22.06
C ARG A 246 12.06 1.83 21.49
N ASP A 247 12.14 1.92 20.16
CA ASP A 247 12.96 2.95 19.52
C ASP A 247 12.51 4.35 19.99
N PRO A 248 13.39 5.13 20.64
CA PRO A 248 13.04 6.48 21.10
C PRO A 248 12.71 7.43 19.96
N GLY A 249 13.11 7.12 18.73
CA GLY A 249 12.80 7.89 17.55
C GLY A 249 11.41 7.61 16.97
N TYR A 250 10.80 6.45 17.29
CA TYR A 250 9.47 6.09 16.80
C TYR A 250 8.37 6.87 17.51
N LEU A 251 7.47 7.51 16.74
CA LEU A 251 6.44 8.42 17.25
C LEU A 251 5.01 7.92 17.08
N GLY A 252 4.80 6.85 16.32
CA GLY A 252 3.49 6.24 16.12
C GLY A 252 3.22 5.81 14.69
N SER A 253 2.00 5.30 14.45
CA SER A 253 1.57 4.69 13.19
C SER A 253 0.32 5.36 12.62
N ILE A 254 0.23 5.41 11.29
CA ILE A 254 -0.99 5.74 10.53
C ILE A 254 -1.37 4.51 9.70
N ALA A 255 -2.56 3.97 9.91
CA ALA A 255 -3.11 2.83 9.18
C ALA A 255 -4.34 3.28 8.38
N ILE A 256 -4.25 3.26 7.04
CA ILE A 256 -5.29 3.72 6.13
C ILE A 256 -5.94 2.53 5.46
N SER A 257 -7.28 2.40 5.54
CA SER A 257 -8.09 1.31 4.96
C SER A 257 -7.55 -0.08 5.27
N ALA A 258 -7.30 -0.40 6.58
CA ALA A 258 -6.39 -1.49 6.84
C ALA A 258 -6.38 -2.16 8.20
N LEU A 259 -7.17 -1.78 9.15
CA LEU A 259 -7.13 -2.45 10.45
C LEU A 259 -7.88 -3.78 10.42
N MET A 260 -7.37 -4.72 9.62
CA MET A 260 -7.82 -6.12 9.61
C MET A 260 -6.63 -7.05 9.36
N GLY A 261 -6.65 -8.21 10.00
CA GLY A 261 -5.72 -9.28 9.67
C GLY A 261 -6.12 -10.02 8.39
N ALA A 262 -5.24 -10.87 7.90
CA ALA A 262 -5.49 -11.66 6.70
C ALA A 262 -6.80 -12.49 6.79
N LYS A 263 -7.12 -13.05 7.96
CA LYS A 263 -8.35 -13.83 8.18
C LYS A 263 -9.60 -13.01 7.90
N GLU A 264 -9.69 -11.82 8.50
CA GLU A 264 -10.85 -10.95 8.35
C GLU A 264 -11.06 -10.54 6.89
N ILE A 265 -9.98 -10.31 6.13
CA ILE A 265 -10.04 -10.00 4.70
C ILE A 265 -10.65 -11.17 3.92
N TYR A 266 -10.22 -12.41 4.18
CA TYR A 266 -10.67 -13.58 3.43
C TYR A 266 -12.06 -14.07 3.81
N GLU A 267 -12.47 -13.94 5.08
CA GLU A 267 -13.76 -14.44 5.55
C GLU A 267 -14.91 -13.44 5.38
N ASN A 268 -14.62 -12.14 5.35
CA ASN A 268 -15.65 -11.10 5.52
C ASN A 268 -15.72 -10.09 4.37
N SER A 269 -14.87 -10.18 3.36
CA SER A 269 -15.00 -9.34 2.16
C SER A 269 -16.31 -9.69 1.43
N THR A 270 -17.18 -8.70 1.22
CA THR A 270 -18.45 -8.89 0.51
C THR A 270 -18.28 -9.29 -0.95
N GLN A 271 -17.13 -9.00 -1.54
CA GLN A 271 -16.78 -9.36 -2.92
C GLN A 271 -15.88 -10.61 -2.98
N GLY A 272 -15.40 -11.09 -1.82
CA GLY A 272 -14.40 -12.15 -1.75
C GLY A 272 -13.02 -11.69 -2.26
N PRO A 273 -11.95 -12.44 -1.95
CA PRO A 273 -10.64 -12.20 -2.52
C PRO A 273 -10.61 -12.62 -3.99
N SER A 274 -9.79 -11.94 -4.81
CA SER A 274 -9.55 -12.41 -6.18
C SER A 274 -8.81 -13.76 -6.17
N SER A 275 -8.90 -14.48 -7.28
CA SER A 275 -8.20 -15.76 -7.43
C SER A 275 -6.69 -15.62 -7.30
N LEU A 276 -6.13 -14.54 -7.82
CA LEU A 276 -4.70 -14.24 -7.67
C LEU A 276 -4.34 -13.92 -6.20
N MET A 277 -5.21 -13.27 -5.45
CA MET A 277 -4.99 -13.08 -4.01
C MET A 277 -4.99 -14.40 -3.23
N LEU A 278 -5.87 -15.35 -3.56
CA LEU A 278 -5.87 -16.70 -2.95
C LEU A 278 -4.58 -17.47 -3.27
N ALA A 279 -4.12 -17.40 -4.51
CA ALA A 279 -2.85 -17.98 -4.92
C ALA A 279 -1.67 -17.34 -4.17
N SER A 280 -1.68 -16.02 -4.04
CA SER A 280 -0.66 -15.25 -3.31
C SER A 280 -0.69 -15.55 -1.80
N LEU A 281 -1.88 -15.77 -1.21
CA LEU A 281 -2.01 -16.20 0.19
C LEU A 281 -1.34 -17.57 0.40
N ALA A 282 -1.63 -18.56 -0.47
CA ALA A 282 -1.00 -19.87 -0.39
C ALA A 282 0.53 -19.75 -0.52
N TYR A 283 1.01 -18.82 -1.36
CA TYR A 283 2.43 -18.52 -1.50
C TYR A 283 3.03 -17.94 -0.21
N GLY A 284 2.36 -16.98 0.42
CA GLY A 284 2.77 -16.38 1.69
C GLY A 284 2.81 -17.42 2.82
N ILE A 285 1.76 -18.24 2.95
CA ILE A 285 1.72 -19.35 3.93
C ILE A 285 2.89 -20.30 3.74
N LYS A 286 3.18 -20.71 2.50
CA LYS A 286 4.32 -21.58 2.17
C LYS A 286 5.66 -20.92 2.51
N THR A 287 5.76 -19.62 2.37
CA THR A 287 6.98 -18.86 2.72
C THR A 287 7.21 -18.82 4.24
N VAL A 288 6.15 -18.62 5.02
CA VAL A 288 6.21 -18.57 6.49
C VAL A 288 6.32 -19.98 7.09
N TYR A 289 5.64 -20.95 6.50
CA TYR A 289 5.61 -22.35 6.91
C TYR A 289 6.07 -23.27 5.77
N PRO A 290 7.38 -23.54 5.65
CA PRO A 290 7.91 -24.35 4.55
C PRO A 290 7.33 -25.77 4.47
N GLN A 291 6.75 -26.31 5.54
CA GLN A 291 6.10 -27.62 5.61
C GLN A 291 4.70 -27.61 4.98
N PHE A 292 4.04 -26.44 4.87
CA PHE A 292 2.72 -26.31 4.26
C PHE A 292 2.70 -26.86 2.84
N GLN A 293 1.74 -27.71 2.53
CA GLN A 293 1.51 -28.18 1.17
C GLN A 293 0.43 -27.32 0.53
N VAL A 294 0.77 -26.61 -0.53
CA VAL A 294 -0.18 -25.74 -1.23
C VAL A 294 -1.40 -26.50 -1.76
N THR A 295 -1.22 -27.80 -2.05
CA THR A 295 -2.28 -28.71 -2.45
C THR A 295 -3.27 -29.06 -1.35
N ASP A 296 -2.98 -28.74 -0.08
CA ASP A 296 -3.97 -28.87 1.01
C ASP A 296 -5.02 -27.75 0.98
N MET A 297 -4.68 -26.62 0.39
CA MET A 297 -5.53 -25.44 0.24
C MET A 297 -6.07 -25.32 -1.19
N LEU A 298 -5.20 -25.41 -2.19
CA LEU A 298 -5.52 -25.11 -3.59
C LEU A 298 -5.99 -26.34 -4.36
N THR A 299 -6.94 -26.13 -5.28
CA THR A 299 -7.35 -27.11 -6.26
C THR A 299 -6.31 -27.26 -7.37
N GLU A 300 -6.37 -28.32 -8.18
CA GLU A 300 -5.49 -28.48 -9.35
C GLU A 300 -5.61 -27.33 -10.35
N LYS A 301 -6.84 -26.78 -10.54
CA LYS A 301 -7.04 -25.59 -11.40
C LYS A 301 -6.29 -24.39 -10.89
N ALA A 302 -6.17 -24.24 -9.58
CA ALA A 302 -5.52 -23.14 -8.91
C ALA A 302 -3.99 -23.22 -8.97
N LEU A 303 -3.41 -24.41 -9.11
CA LEU A 303 -1.94 -24.58 -9.12
C LEU A 303 -1.29 -23.83 -10.28
N ALA A 304 -1.93 -23.74 -11.45
CA ALA A 304 -1.40 -22.98 -12.57
C ALA A 304 -1.29 -21.47 -12.21
N LEU A 305 -2.30 -20.91 -11.54
CA LEU A 305 -2.27 -19.51 -11.10
C LEU A 305 -1.26 -19.30 -9.95
N TYR A 306 -1.14 -20.26 -9.04
CA TYR A 306 -0.13 -20.25 -7.99
C TYR A 306 1.30 -20.17 -8.56
N HIS A 307 1.63 -20.98 -9.57
CA HIS A 307 2.93 -20.94 -10.22
C HIS A 307 3.15 -19.63 -11.02
N ASN A 308 2.07 -19.06 -11.56
CA ASN A 308 2.14 -17.79 -12.25
C ASN A 308 2.22 -16.58 -11.30
N ALA A 309 1.84 -16.72 -10.02
CA ALA A 309 1.91 -15.63 -9.05
C ALA A 309 3.33 -15.05 -8.89
N GLU A 310 4.37 -15.85 -9.12
CA GLU A 310 5.77 -15.38 -9.14
C GLU A 310 6.15 -14.56 -10.39
N GLN A 311 5.23 -14.38 -11.34
CA GLN A 311 5.47 -13.65 -12.61
C GLN A 311 4.46 -12.53 -12.85
N ILE A 312 3.40 -12.43 -12.03
CA ILE A 312 2.27 -11.54 -12.25
C ILE A 312 2.11 -10.62 -11.03
N CYS A 313 1.97 -9.32 -11.28
CA CYS A 313 1.60 -8.36 -10.25
C CYS A 313 0.08 -8.16 -10.23
N LEU A 314 -0.49 -7.89 -9.05
CA LEU A 314 -1.94 -7.73 -8.87
C LEU A 314 -2.53 -6.60 -9.74
N GLU A 315 -1.77 -5.55 -10.01
CA GLU A 315 -2.17 -4.45 -10.91
C GLU A 315 -2.24 -4.83 -12.39
N SER A 316 -1.70 -5.99 -12.77
CA SER A 316 -1.58 -6.38 -14.19
C SER A 316 -2.91 -6.75 -14.87
N GLY A 317 -4.03 -6.77 -14.13
CA GLY A 317 -5.41 -6.95 -14.64
C GLY A 317 -5.67 -8.27 -15.34
N SER A 318 -6.85 -8.82 -15.09
CA SER A 318 -7.54 -10.00 -15.62
C SER A 318 -6.81 -10.82 -16.71
N MET A 319 -6.21 -11.90 -16.30
CA MET A 319 -6.25 -13.14 -17.06
C MET A 319 -7.65 -13.77 -16.84
N ALA A 320 -8.11 -14.66 -17.73
CA ALA A 320 -9.29 -15.46 -17.44
C ALA A 320 -8.97 -16.36 -16.22
N GLU A 321 -9.32 -15.89 -15.03
CA GLU A 321 -9.05 -16.56 -13.78
C GLU A 321 -10.19 -17.51 -13.45
N PRO A 322 -9.94 -18.68 -12.85
CA PRO A 322 -10.98 -19.48 -12.22
C PRO A 322 -11.74 -18.62 -11.21
N SER A 323 -12.98 -18.91 -10.94
CA SER A 323 -13.68 -18.20 -9.85
C SER A 323 -13.02 -18.52 -8.50
N PRO A 324 -13.05 -17.60 -7.53
CA PRO A 324 -12.45 -17.84 -6.20
C PRO A 324 -12.92 -19.15 -5.55
N ALA A 325 -14.20 -19.52 -5.75
CA ALA A 325 -14.75 -20.77 -5.24
C ALA A 325 -14.14 -22.03 -5.88
N GLU A 326 -13.59 -21.92 -7.10
CA GLU A 326 -12.88 -23.01 -7.78
C GLU A 326 -11.39 -23.08 -7.39
N MET A 327 -10.88 -22.07 -6.69
CA MET A 327 -9.48 -21.97 -6.30
C MET A 327 -9.12 -22.82 -5.09
N VAL A 328 -10.03 -22.93 -4.13
CA VAL A 328 -9.77 -23.53 -2.83
C VAL A 328 -10.57 -24.80 -2.61
N LYS A 329 -9.99 -25.73 -1.86
CA LYS A 329 -10.66 -26.96 -1.44
C LYS A 329 -11.63 -26.69 -0.29
N PRO A 330 -12.75 -27.39 -0.17
CA PRO A 330 -13.64 -27.27 0.99
C PRO A 330 -12.89 -27.49 2.30
N GLY A 331 -13.09 -26.59 3.28
CA GLY A 331 -12.47 -26.68 4.59
C GLY A 331 -10.99 -26.34 4.66
N TRP A 332 -10.44 -25.70 3.63
CA TRP A 332 -9.02 -25.25 3.59
C TRP A 332 -8.63 -24.38 4.79
N GLU A 333 -9.55 -23.60 5.31
CA GLU A 333 -9.36 -22.74 6.48
C GLU A 333 -9.06 -23.55 7.77
N SER A 334 -9.43 -24.83 7.79
CA SER A 334 -9.17 -25.75 8.90
C SER A 334 -7.76 -26.31 8.90
N ASN A 335 -6.98 -26.14 7.82
CA ASN A 335 -5.57 -26.54 7.78
C ASN A 335 -4.78 -25.85 8.90
N GLU A 336 -3.90 -26.59 9.55
CA GLU A 336 -3.14 -26.10 10.70
C GLU A 336 -2.30 -24.86 10.37
N PHE A 337 -1.58 -24.88 9.25
CA PHE A 337 -0.72 -23.77 8.83
C PHE A 337 -1.52 -22.53 8.42
N VAL A 338 -2.67 -22.72 7.78
CA VAL A 338 -3.60 -21.62 7.46
C VAL A 338 -4.08 -20.94 8.74
N ARG A 339 -4.53 -21.73 9.74
CA ARG A 339 -4.96 -21.18 11.03
C ARG A 339 -3.84 -20.47 11.77
N GLN A 340 -2.64 -21.04 11.81
CA GLN A 340 -1.47 -20.42 12.41
C GLN A 340 -1.11 -19.13 11.70
N TYR A 341 -1.20 -19.09 10.36
CA TYR A 341 -0.94 -17.88 9.57
C TYR A 341 -1.96 -16.79 9.90
N PHE A 342 -3.23 -17.11 9.97
CA PHE A 342 -4.27 -16.16 10.33
C PHE A 342 -4.11 -15.63 11.76
N GLU A 343 -3.80 -16.49 12.71
CA GLU A 343 -3.58 -16.06 14.10
C GLU A 343 -2.33 -15.20 14.23
N ARG A 344 -1.25 -15.53 13.52
CA ARG A 344 -0.02 -14.73 13.47
C ARG A 344 -0.27 -13.29 12.96
N ASN A 345 -1.24 -13.13 12.08
CA ASN A 345 -1.57 -11.85 11.43
C ASN A 345 -2.74 -11.13 12.11
N ARG A 346 -3.17 -11.58 13.27
CA ARG A 346 -4.27 -10.99 14.01
C ARG A 346 -3.79 -9.81 14.83
N LEU A 347 -4.30 -8.62 14.53
CA LEU A 347 -3.99 -7.39 15.27
C LEU A 347 -4.70 -7.29 16.62
N GLY A 348 -4.13 -6.51 17.54
CA GLY A 348 -4.68 -6.25 18.87
C GLY A 348 -4.46 -7.39 19.88
N GLN A 349 -3.48 -8.26 19.63
CA GLN A 349 -3.06 -9.29 20.59
C GLN A 349 -1.92 -8.81 21.48
N THR A 350 -1.07 -7.95 20.97
CA THR A 350 0.06 -7.37 21.68
C THR A 350 -0.17 -5.86 21.81
N ARG A 351 0.18 -5.31 22.96
CA ARG A 351 0.08 -3.87 23.18
C ARG A 351 0.97 -3.12 22.21
N ALA A 352 0.44 -2.09 21.57
CA ALA A 352 1.19 -1.18 20.72
C ALA A 352 2.06 -0.20 21.54
N TYR A 353 3.21 0.15 21.00
CA TYR A 353 4.04 1.26 21.46
C TYR A 353 3.77 2.49 20.63
N GLY A 354 3.43 3.60 21.28
CA GLY A 354 3.03 4.83 20.58
C GLY A 354 1.54 4.85 20.19
N PRO A 355 1.05 6.00 19.70
CA PRO A 355 -0.33 6.16 19.24
C PRO A 355 -0.53 5.65 17.82
N ILE A 356 -1.76 5.26 17.51
CA ILE A 356 -2.18 4.82 16.17
C ILE A 356 -3.28 5.75 15.68
N LEU A 357 -3.14 6.30 14.46
CA LEU A 357 -4.22 6.90 13.70
C LEU A 357 -4.76 5.84 12.72
N ALA A 358 -5.99 5.43 12.92
CA ALA A 358 -6.73 4.57 12.02
C ALA A 358 -7.65 5.42 11.13
N ILE A 359 -7.62 5.20 9.83
CA ILE A 359 -8.46 5.91 8.85
C ILE A 359 -9.22 4.89 8.03
N SER A 360 -10.55 5.04 7.91
CA SER A 360 -11.37 4.15 7.10
C SER A 360 -12.48 4.88 6.36
N GLY A 361 -12.83 4.40 5.16
CA GLY A 361 -14.00 4.81 4.42
C GLY A 361 -15.18 3.89 4.74
N ASP A 362 -16.38 4.45 4.92
CA ASP A 362 -17.58 3.66 5.26
C ASP A 362 -18.17 2.91 4.04
N ALA A 363 -17.74 3.27 2.82
CA ALA A 363 -18.10 2.55 1.59
C ALA A 363 -17.05 1.48 1.19
N ASP A 364 -16.10 1.19 2.07
CA ASP A 364 -15.14 0.10 1.87
C ASP A 364 -15.86 -1.25 2.01
N GLN A 365 -15.89 -2.01 0.90
CA GLN A 365 -16.53 -3.33 0.83
C GLN A 365 -15.56 -4.48 1.13
N ALA A 366 -14.26 -4.21 1.04
CA ALA A 366 -13.22 -5.18 1.37
C ALA A 366 -12.86 -5.12 2.85
N ILE A 367 -12.73 -3.91 3.39
CA ILE A 367 -12.37 -3.65 4.79
C ILE A 367 -13.54 -2.92 5.47
N VAL A 368 -14.58 -3.70 5.81
CA VAL A 368 -15.80 -3.12 6.37
C VAL A 368 -15.59 -2.52 7.76
N ALA A 369 -16.17 -1.35 7.99
CA ALA A 369 -15.97 -0.56 9.22
C ALA A 369 -16.31 -1.33 10.52
N THR A 370 -17.23 -2.29 10.50
CA THR A 370 -17.57 -3.14 11.65
C THR A 370 -16.41 -4.02 12.11
N LEU A 371 -15.62 -4.53 11.18
CA LEU A 371 -14.44 -5.34 11.48
C LEU A 371 -13.29 -4.48 12.00
N THR A 372 -13.07 -3.32 11.39
CA THR A 372 -12.16 -2.31 11.91
C THR A 372 -12.50 -1.95 13.36
N ALA A 373 -13.78 -1.75 13.67
CA ALA A 373 -14.24 -1.49 15.04
C ALA A 373 -13.89 -2.62 16.03
N GLN A 374 -14.00 -3.88 15.60
CA GLN A 374 -13.63 -5.04 16.42
C GLN A 374 -12.12 -5.08 16.71
N VAL A 375 -11.28 -4.77 15.71
CA VAL A 375 -9.83 -4.67 15.89
C VAL A 375 -9.49 -3.55 16.87
N ILE A 376 -10.05 -2.37 16.67
CA ILE A 376 -9.86 -1.22 17.58
C ILE A 376 -10.29 -1.57 19.00
N ALA A 377 -11.43 -2.24 19.17
CA ALA A 377 -11.89 -2.68 20.50
C ALA A 377 -10.91 -3.66 21.17
N ARG A 378 -10.26 -4.57 20.39
CA ARG A 378 -9.18 -5.42 20.91
C ARG A 378 -7.96 -4.60 21.33
N MET A 379 -7.53 -3.66 20.50
CA MET A 379 -6.40 -2.76 20.79
C MET A 379 -6.67 -1.91 22.04
N CYS A 380 -7.87 -1.35 22.16
CA CYS A 380 -8.26 -0.59 23.36
C CYS A 380 -8.20 -1.43 24.64
N LYS A 381 -8.59 -2.72 24.58
CA LYS A 381 -8.45 -3.65 25.72
C LYS A 381 -7.00 -3.90 26.13
N GLN A 382 -6.04 -3.79 25.20
CA GLN A 382 -4.61 -3.85 25.49
C GLN A 382 -4.08 -2.54 26.10
N GLY A 383 -4.90 -1.48 26.15
CA GLY A 383 -4.50 -0.15 26.61
C GLY A 383 -3.81 0.69 25.53
N ASP A 384 -4.06 0.39 24.28
CA ASP A 384 -3.53 1.16 23.15
C ASP A 384 -4.26 2.50 23.00
N ARG A 385 -3.57 3.46 22.42
CA ARG A 385 -4.13 4.79 22.09
C ARG A 385 -4.44 4.83 20.60
N VAL A 386 -5.69 4.56 20.24
CA VAL A 386 -6.15 4.57 18.85
C VAL A 386 -7.07 5.77 18.63
N GLN A 387 -6.72 6.63 17.68
CA GLN A 387 -7.59 7.64 17.10
C GLN A 387 -8.16 7.07 15.82
N TRP A 388 -9.49 6.94 15.72
CA TRP A 388 -10.16 6.41 14.54
C TRP A 388 -10.98 7.49 13.85
N GLU A 389 -10.59 7.79 12.61
CA GLU A 389 -11.28 8.73 11.72
C GLU A 389 -12.03 7.96 10.64
N ARG A 390 -13.33 8.21 10.55
CA ARG A 390 -14.23 7.56 9.59
C ARG A 390 -14.72 8.57 8.56
N TYR A 391 -14.68 8.18 7.31
CA TYR A 391 -15.09 9.00 6.18
C TYR A 391 -16.35 8.42 5.53
N PRO A 392 -17.54 9.04 5.73
CA PRO A 392 -18.77 8.59 5.10
C PRO A 392 -18.66 8.55 3.57
N ASN A 393 -19.19 7.49 2.96
CA ASN A 393 -19.29 7.33 1.51
C ASN A 393 -17.95 7.23 0.74
N LEU A 394 -16.80 7.17 1.39
CA LEU A 394 -15.52 6.96 0.72
C LEU A 394 -15.17 5.48 0.65
N ASN A 395 -14.61 5.08 -0.50
CA ASN A 395 -14.03 3.75 -0.73
C ASN A 395 -12.51 3.76 -0.40
N PRO A 396 -11.82 2.59 -0.41
CA PRO A 396 -10.40 2.52 -0.07
C PRO A 396 -9.50 3.45 -0.89
N GLY A 397 -9.76 3.53 -2.20
CA GLY A 397 -8.92 4.34 -3.10
C GLY A 397 -9.09 5.85 -2.92
N SER A 398 -10.29 6.32 -2.53
CA SER A 398 -10.55 7.73 -2.33
C SER A 398 -10.16 8.22 -0.93
N VAL A 399 -10.30 7.37 0.10
CA VAL A 399 -10.04 7.79 1.48
C VAL A 399 -8.59 8.19 1.73
N ILE A 400 -7.63 7.60 1.00
CA ILE A 400 -6.21 7.95 1.14
C ILE A 400 -5.96 9.42 0.77
N GLY A 401 -6.57 9.90 -0.31
CA GLY A 401 -6.46 11.30 -0.76
C GLY A 401 -7.28 12.26 0.07
N ASP A 402 -8.52 11.89 0.37
CA ASP A 402 -9.48 12.79 1.05
C ASP A 402 -9.14 12.98 2.55
N SER A 403 -8.37 12.08 3.16
CA SER A 403 -7.91 12.18 4.55
C SER A 403 -6.54 12.85 4.73
N VAL A 404 -5.94 13.38 3.67
CA VAL A 404 -4.59 13.99 3.71
C VAL A 404 -4.47 15.10 4.77
N ARG A 405 -5.51 15.90 4.95
CA ARG A 405 -5.52 16.96 5.95
C ARG A 405 -5.33 16.43 7.38
N GLU A 406 -6.04 15.38 7.72
CA GLU A 406 -5.96 14.72 9.02
C GLU A 406 -4.63 14.00 9.21
N GLN A 407 -4.14 13.35 8.14
CA GLN A 407 -2.81 12.72 8.14
C GLN A 407 -1.73 13.76 8.46
N ILE A 408 -1.69 14.89 7.74
CA ILE A 408 -0.71 15.97 7.95
C ILE A 408 -0.83 16.54 9.37
N ALA A 409 -2.02 16.85 9.84
CA ALA A 409 -2.25 17.41 11.16
C ALA A 409 -1.76 16.46 12.27
N TRP A 410 -2.00 15.16 12.11
CA TRP A 410 -1.54 14.15 13.03
C TRP A 410 -0.01 13.98 13.01
N ILE A 411 0.60 13.94 11.82
CA ILE A 411 2.05 13.86 11.63
C ILE A 411 2.74 15.04 12.33
N GLU A 412 2.30 16.27 12.04
CA GLU A 412 2.82 17.48 12.67
C GLU A 412 2.69 17.43 14.20
N ALA A 413 1.56 16.93 14.71
CA ALA A 413 1.35 16.77 16.15
C ALA A 413 2.35 15.79 16.76
N ARG A 414 2.66 14.67 16.07
CA ARG A 414 3.66 13.69 16.56
C ARG A 414 5.06 14.28 16.61
N PHE A 415 5.48 14.93 15.53
CA PHE A 415 6.80 15.57 15.49
C PHE A 415 6.93 16.77 16.44
N ALA A 416 5.83 17.44 16.77
CA ALA A 416 5.79 18.50 17.79
C ALA A 416 5.65 17.98 19.24
N GLY A 417 5.56 16.66 19.46
CA GLY A 417 5.38 16.07 20.79
C GLY A 417 4.03 16.38 21.45
N ARG A 418 3.01 16.79 20.67
CA ARG A 418 1.69 17.09 21.18
C ARG A 418 0.93 15.81 21.59
N PRO A 419 0.05 15.84 22.61
CA PRO A 419 -0.77 14.70 22.98
C PRO A 419 -1.65 14.22 21.82
N THR A 420 -2.04 12.94 21.83
CA THR A 420 -3.02 12.38 20.89
C THR A 420 -4.39 12.28 21.52
N THR A 421 -5.42 12.47 20.70
CA THR A 421 -6.78 12.02 21.02
C THR A 421 -6.87 10.49 20.91
N THR A 422 -7.86 9.89 21.54
CA THR A 422 -8.17 8.46 21.40
C THR A 422 -9.68 8.27 21.39
N ASN A 423 -10.16 7.30 20.59
CA ASN A 423 -11.54 6.85 20.62
C ASN A 423 -11.72 5.63 21.54
N CYS A 424 -10.66 5.15 22.17
CA CYS A 424 -10.76 4.12 23.19
C CYS A 424 -11.53 4.67 24.38
N PRO A 425 -12.52 3.91 24.92
CA PRO A 425 -13.30 4.31 26.08
C PRO A 425 -12.44 4.41 27.34
#